data_5e020152e201c037f238e96e4a50e70e
#
_entry.id   5e020152e201c037f238e96e4a50e70e
#
_cell.length_a   1.000
_cell.length_b   1.000
_cell.length_c   1.000
_cell.angle_alpha   90.00
_cell.angle_beta   90.00
_cell.angle_gamma   90.00
#
_symmetry.space_group_name_H-M   'P 1'
#
loop_
_entity.id
_entity.type
_entity.pdbx_description
1 polymer ?
#
loop_
_entity_poly.entity_id
_entity_poly.type
_entity_poly.pdbx_seq_one_letter_code
_entity_poly.pdbx_strand_id
1 'polypeptide(L)'
;MTDRTVTGDDVTGNDGRDILTELDQRPPTSFYWQLTLLATLGGFLFGYDTSNIGSALNFVPYNLHGLSQGYLVSGASLGAAAGAILGGPASDRFGRKALLIVDAAIYAIGAILSAVTPDVGVLLFARTLIGLAIGADSAVATAYIAEYAPKNRRGSLMMLQQWMITVGILVAYIIALIVFSVAPGSAASSGWRLVLGLGAVPALVGLALRTQMPESPRWLLRHGKYDQVGKAMAALGARDVTVEQARQAGKVIEQVERGNREQWRRAWTPGVRRALIVVCVFFVFQQITGINVPLYYGPHLLGPIFSGAHATLVQTTIAGVEVTSIMTAVNVASTYLGFRWIDHFGRRKLAIGGYAGMIVFALVAALGLALLSGTTRLVVIMIGLDFFIASFAVGVGGTGWTLQGEVFPTAVRGQAAAIAATVDWLANFLLIEVFPVWQNAISLGGVMVCFAALAAAAIAFVYWFLPETKGQSVEEITRLFERQAREGPSASTTEP
;
A
#
# COMPACT_ATOMS: atom_id res chain seq x y z
N MET A 1 -28.84 -58.93 19.86
CA MET A 1 -29.41 -57.76 20.57
C MET A 1 -28.29 -57.21 21.45
N THR A 2 -27.57 -56.24 20.98
CA THR A 2 -26.65 -55.41 21.79
C THR A 2 -26.76 -53.98 21.25
N ASP A 3 -27.46 -53.24 22.01
CA ASP A 3 -27.76 -51.84 21.86
C ASP A 3 -26.46 -51.02 22.03
N ARG A 4 -25.99 -50.33 20.97
CA ARG A 4 -24.96 -49.35 21.09
C ARG A 4 -25.60 -47.99 21.16
N THR A 5 -25.82 -47.53 22.37
CA THR A 5 -26.08 -46.11 22.66
C THR A 5 -24.89 -45.25 22.18
N VAL A 6 -25.10 -44.55 21.07
CA VAL A 6 -24.19 -43.49 20.62
C VAL A 6 -24.36 -42.32 21.59
N THR A 7 -23.38 -42.08 22.42
CA THR A 7 -23.29 -40.95 23.32
C THR A 7 -23.11 -39.67 22.52
N GLY A 8 -24.00 -38.69 22.69
CA GLY A 8 -24.14 -37.46 21.93
C GLY A 8 -23.06 -36.40 22.13
N ASP A 9 -21.86 -36.73 22.65
CA ASP A 9 -20.82 -35.74 22.98
C ASP A 9 -19.71 -35.60 21.89
N ASP A 10 -19.65 -36.51 20.92
CA ASP A 10 -18.60 -36.47 19.88
C ASP A 10 -19.02 -35.68 18.61
N VAL A 11 -20.31 -35.33 18.45
CA VAL A 11 -20.83 -34.64 17.26
C VAL A 11 -20.62 -33.11 17.35
N THR A 12 -20.51 -32.54 18.56
CA THR A 12 -20.54 -31.11 18.78
C THR A 12 -19.18 -30.39 18.60
N GLY A 13 -18.07 -31.11 18.65
CA GLY A 13 -16.72 -30.53 18.48
C GLY A 13 -16.27 -30.36 17.03
N ASN A 14 -16.87 -31.14 16.12
CA ASN A 14 -16.47 -31.19 14.71
C ASN A 14 -17.11 -30.09 13.88
N ASP A 15 -18.37 -29.75 14.15
CA ASP A 15 -19.17 -28.77 13.38
C ASP A 15 -18.58 -27.34 13.41
N GLY A 16 -18.00 -26.91 14.53
CA GLY A 16 -17.40 -25.57 14.65
C GLY A 16 -16.05 -25.44 13.92
N ARG A 17 -15.28 -26.52 13.83
CA ARG A 17 -14.04 -26.58 13.03
C ARG A 17 -14.33 -26.65 11.54
N ASP A 18 -15.42 -27.30 11.15
CA ASP A 18 -15.84 -27.45 9.75
C ASP A 18 -16.15 -26.11 9.10
N ILE A 19 -16.80 -25.18 9.80
CA ILE A 19 -17.07 -23.82 9.28
C ILE A 19 -15.77 -23.06 8.98
N LEU A 20 -14.81 -23.11 9.88
CA LEU A 20 -13.52 -22.42 9.70
C LEU A 20 -12.71 -23.07 8.57
N THR A 21 -12.75 -24.39 8.46
CA THR A 21 -12.10 -25.17 7.40
C THR A 21 -12.76 -24.87 6.05
N GLU A 22 -14.08 -24.76 6.01
CA GLU A 22 -14.82 -24.41 4.80
C GLU A 22 -14.44 -23.00 4.30
N LEU A 23 -14.30 -22.02 5.18
CA LEU A 23 -13.82 -20.68 4.81
C LEU A 23 -12.41 -20.70 4.22
N ASP A 24 -11.52 -21.56 4.74
CA ASP A 24 -10.12 -21.61 4.33
C ASP A 24 -9.88 -22.41 3.05
N GLN A 25 -10.72 -23.41 2.73
CA GLN A 25 -10.50 -24.36 1.62
C GLN A 25 -11.34 -24.10 0.37
N ARG A 26 -12.25 -23.13 0.40
CA ARG A 26 -13.14 -22.85 -0.73
C ARG A 26 -12.43 -22.45 -2.00
N PRO A 27 -12.95 -22.86 -3.17
CA PRO A 27 -12.52 -22.27 -4.44
C PRO A 27 -12.98 -20.80 -4.51
N PRO A 28 -12.16 -19.90 -5.07
CA PRO A 28 -12.55 -18.51 -5.27
C PRO A 28 -13.68 -18.42 -6.30
N THR A 29 -14.79 -17.81 -5.89
CA THR A 29 -15.94 -17.51 -6.75
C THR A 29 -15.81 -16.12 -7.37
N SER A 30 -16.66 -15.77 -8.34
CA SER A 30 -16.73 -14.38 -8.86
C SER A 30 -17.00 -13.36 -7.76
N PHE A 31 -17.75 -13.75 -6.73
CA PHE A 31 -18.04 -12.91 -5.58
C PHE A 31 -16.80 -12.58 -4.74
N TYR A 32 -15.84 -13.49 -4.60
CA TYR A 32 -14.54 -13.19 -3.96
C TYR A 32 -13.79 -12.10 -4.69
N TRP A 33 -13.78 -12.12 -6.02
CA TRP A 33 -13.15 -11.08 -6.82
C TRP A 33 -13.84 -9.73 -6.66
N GLN A 34 -15.19 -9.72 -6.60
CA GLN A 34 -15.95 -8.50 -6.35
C GLN A 34 -15.63 -7.92 -4.96
N LEU A 35 -15.64 -8.74 -3.91
CA LEU A 35 -15.27 -8.31 -2.56
C LEU A 35 -13.83 -7.81 -2.49
N THR A 36 -12.91 -8.50 -3.17
CA THR A 36 -11.52 -8.07 -3.20
C THR A 36 -11.36 -6.73 -3.90
N LEU A 37 -12.02 -6.55 -5.05
CA LEU A 37 -12.01 -5.27 -5.77
C LEU A 37 -12.54 -4.14 -4.88
N LEU A 38 -13.66 -4.37 -4.17
CA LEU A 38 -14.23 -3.38 -3.26
C LEU A 38 -13.34 -3.10 -2.04
N ALA A 39 -12.70 -4.12 -1.50
CA ALA A 39 -11.74 -3.96 -0.40
C ALA A 39 -10.47 -3.21 -0.85
N THR A 40 -10.01 -3.45 -2.09
CA THR A 40 -8.80 -2.80 -2.63
C THR A 40 -9.04 -1.41 -3.21
N LEU A 41 -10.28 -0.92 -3.20
CA LEU A 41 -10.63 0.41 -3.68
C LEU A 41 -9.85 1.51 -2.93
N GLY A 42 -9.54 1.32 -1.64
CA GLY A 42 -8.70 2.22 -0.88
C GLY A 42 -7.30 2.36 -1.47
N GLY A 43 -6.72 1.28 -1.99
CA GLY A 43 -5.48 1.35 -2.76
C GLY A 43 -5.59 2.25 -3.99
N PHE A 44 -6.69 2.12 -4.75
CA PHE A 44 -6.97 3.01 -5.88
C PHE A 44 -7.09 4.48 -5.43
N LEU A 45 -7.83 4.75 -4.35
CA LEU A 45 -8.00 6.10 -3.81
C LEU A 45 -6.67 6.71 -3.36
N PHE A 46 -5.80 5.92 -2.73
CA PHE A 46 -4.44 6.36 -2.39
C PHE A 46 -3.64 6.76 -3.62
N GLY A 47 -3.59 5.90 -4.65
CA GLY A 47 -2.90 6.23 -5.90
C GLY A 47 -3.46 7.46 -6.58
N TYR A 48 -4.79 7.59 -6.60
CA TYR A 48 -5.48 8.75 -7.17
C TYR A 48 -5.10 10.04 -6.45
N ASP A 49 -5.12 10.05 -5.12
CA ASP A 49 -4.79 11.23 -4.32
C ASP A 49 -3.34 11.68 -4.50
N THR A 50 -2.42 10.71 -4.53
CA THR A 50 -1.00 10.96 -4.76
C THR A 50 -0.72 11.75 -6.04
N SER A 51 -1.42 11.42 -7.11
CA SER A 51 -1.18 11.99 -8.45
C SER A 51 -1.95 13.25 -8.70
N ASN A 52 -3.16 13.37 -8.16
CA ASN A 52 -3.95 14.56 -8.36
C ASN A 52 -3.31 15.80 -7.72
N ILE A 53 -2.67 15.68 -6.55
CA ILE A 53 -1.93 16.77 -5.92
C ILE A 53 -0.72 17.19 -6.76
N GLY A 54 0.01 16.22 -7.34
CA GLY A 54 1.15 16.48 -8.24
C GLY A 54 0.74 17.26 -9.47
N SER A 55 -0.45 16.95 -10.03
CA SER A 55 -1.02 17.68 -11.17
C SER A 55 -1.52 19.07 -10.80
N ALA A 56 -2.10 19.24 -9.61
CA ALA A 56 -2.65 20.49 -9.13
C ALA A 56 -1.58 21.49 -8.64
N LEU A 57 -0.41 21.00 -8.21
CA LEU A 57 0.62 21.74 -7.49
C LEU A 57 1.02 23.07 -8.18
N ASN A 58 1.11 23.06 -9.51
CA ASN A 58 1.50 24.24 -10.29
C ASN A 58 0.43 25.34 -10.32
N PHE A 59 -0.82 25.02 -9.99
CA PHE A 59 -1.96 25.95 -10.07
C PHE A 59 -2.50 26.37 -8.70
N VAL A 60 -2.02 25.75 -7.61
CA VAL A 60 -2.41 26.14 -6.26
C VAL A 60 -1.97 27.58 -6.00
N PRO A 61 -2.91 28.52 -5.67
CA PRO A 61 -2.64 29.96 -5.67
C PRO A 61 -1.93 30.45 -4.40
N TYR A 62 -1.46 29.54 -3.55
CA TYR A 62 -0.79 29.86 -2.30
C TYR A 62 0.73 29.87 -2.49
N ASN A 63 1.42 30.91 -1.99
CA ASN A 63 2.87 31.03 -2.04
C ASN A 63 3.53 30.05 -1.06
N LEU A 64 3.58 28.77 -1.43
CA LEU A 64 4.19 27.71 -0.64
C LEU A 64 5.61 27.47 -1.11
N HIS A 65 6.56 27.44 -0.18
CA HIS A 65 7.98 27.22 -0.48
C HIS A 65 8.62 26.27 0.56
N GLY A 66 9.60 25.48 0.12
CA GLY A 66 10.33 24.59 1.00
C GLY A 66 9.40 23.60 1.73
N LEU A 67 9.43 23.60 3.06
CA LEU A 67 8.64 22.65 3.87
C LEU A 67 7.12 22.85 3.73
N SER A 68 6.62 24.08 3.54
CA SER A 68 5.17 24.26 3.35
C SER A 68 4.66 23.69 2.02
N GLN A 69 5.47 23.74 0.98
CA GLN A 69 5.19 23.04 -0.28
C GLN A 69 5.32 21.52 -0.10
N GLY A 70 6.35 21.08 0.64
CA GLY A 70 6.53 19.69 1.02
C GLY A 70 5.28 19.13 1.72
N TYR A 71 4.77 19.83 2.74
CA TYR A 71 3.60 19.38 3.50
C TYR A 71 2.32 19.29 2.65
N LEU A 72 2.12 20.20 1.70
CA LEU A 72 0.98 20.10 0.79
C LEU A 72 0.93 18.73 0.08
N VAL A 73 2.08 18.20 -0.30
CA VAL A 73 2.20 16.90 -0.97
C VAL A 73 2.29 15.74 0.04
N SER A 74 3.08 15.89 1.10
CA SER A 74 3.38 14.83 2.09
C SER A 74 2.30 14.67 3.16
N GLY A 75 1.44 15.66 3.40
CA GLY A 75 0.48 15.68 4.51
C GLY A 75 -0.46 14.48 4.54
N ALA A 76 -0.79 13.92 3.37
CA ALA A 76 -1.53 12.67 3.28
C ALA A 76 -0.74 11.49 3.88
N SER A 77 0.58 11.42 3.70
CA SER A 77 1.41 10.36 4.27
C SER A 77 1.49 10.44 5.80
N LEU A 78 1.53 11.66 6.37
CA LEU A 78 1.45 11.85 7.81
C LEU A 78 0.10 11.39 8.37
N GLY A 79 -0.99 11.77 7.71
CA GLY A 79 -2.34 11.28 8.03
C GLY A 79 -2.43 9.76 7.95
N ALA A 80 -1.81 9.16 6.92
CA ALA A 80 -1.81 7.72 6.72
C ALA A 80 -1.02 6.96 7.81
N ALA A 81 0.08 7.52 8.31
CA ALA A 81 0.78 6.97 9.45
C ALA A 81 -0.14 6.89 10.71
N ALA A 82 -0.89 7.96 10.98
CA ALA A 82 -1.87 7.98 12.07
C ALA A 82 -3.03 7.00 11.82
N GLY A 83 -3.54 6.96 10.57
CA GLY A 83 -4.61 6.05 10.16
C GLY A 83 -4.23 4.58 10.28
N ALA A 84 -3.00 4.21 9.93
CA ALA A 84 -2.50 2.85 10.05
C ALA A 84 -2.44 2.37 11.52
N ILE A 85 -2.06 3.27 12.45
CA ILE A 85 -2.07 2.96 13.89
C ILE A 85 -3.49 2.79 14.42
N LEU A 86 -4.41 3.68 14.04
CA LEU A 86 -5.76 3.73 14.58
C LEU A 86 -6.71 2.73 13.91
N GLY A 87 -6.48 2.41 12.62
CA GLY A 87 -7.36 1.57 11.82
C GLY A 87 -7.51 0.14 12.35
N GLY A 88 -6.43 -0.49 12.77
CA GLY A 88 -6.45 -1.83 13.34
C GLY A 88 -7.37 -1.94 14.57
N PRO A 89 -7.09 -1.24 15.67
CA PRO A 89 -7.93 -1.25 16.87
C PRO A 89 -9.36 -0.82 16.62
N ALA A 90 -9.59 0.18 15.75
CA ALA A 90 -10.92 0.63 15.40
C ALA A 90 -11.70 -0.46 14.66
N SER A 91 -11.07 -1.15 13.68
CA SER A 91 -11.72 -2.23 12.94
C SER A 91 -12.02 -3.45 13.80
N ASP A 92 -11.16 -3.73 14.79
CA ASP A 92 -11.42 -4.80 15.75
C ASP A 92 -12.66 -4.48 16.59
N ARG A 93 -12.83 -3.22 16.99
CA ARG A 93 -13.98 -2.81 17.83
C ARG A 93 -15.29 -2.64 17.06
N PHE A 94 -15.26 -1.97 15.91
CA PHE A 94 -16.47 -1.55 15.19
C PHE A 94 -16.85 -2.47 14.02
N GLY A 95 -15.94 -3.28 13.55
CA GLY A 95 -16.10 -4.16 12.39
C GLY A 95 -15.35 -3.67 11.17
N ARG A 96 -15.02 -4.61 10.28
CA ARG A 96 -14.23 -4.32 9.08
C ARG A 96 -15.04 -3.51 8.08
N LYS A 97 -16.28 -3.96 7.81
CA LYS A 97 -17.22 -3.27 6.91
C LYS A 97 -17.48 -1.83 7.36
N ALA A 98 -17.79 -1.65 8.65
CA ALA A 98 -18.12 -0.32 9.18
C ALA A 98 -16.97 0.66 8.97
N LEU A 99 -15.72 0.23 9.22
CA LEU A 99 -14.57 1.09 9.06
C LEU A 99 -14.24 1.37 7.58
N LEU A 100 -14.39 0.38 6.68
CA LEU A 100 -14.26 0.58 5.23
C LEU A 100 -15.30 1.56 4.66
N ILE A 101 -16.46 1.70 5.29
CA ILE A 101 -17.47 2.71 4.95
C ILE A 101 -17.05 4.09 5.47
N VAL A 102 -16.58 4.16 6.71
CA VAL A 102 -16.18 5.41 7.37
C VAL A 102 -14.96 6.02 6.67
N ASP A 103 -13.96 5.22 6.32
CA ASP A 103 -12.76 5.72 5.62
C ASP A 103 -13.09 6.25 4.23
N ALA A 104 -13.96 5.59 3.46
CA ALA A 104 -14.43 6.10 2.17
C ALA A 104 -15.19 7.43 2.32
N ALA A 105 -16.01 7.57 3.38
CA ALA A 105 -16.69 8.82 3.67
C ALA A 105 -15.72 9.95 4.06
N ILE A 106 -14.73 9.66 4.92
CA ILE A 106 -13.70 10.62 5.31
C ILE A 106 -12.88 11.06 4.10
N TYR A 107 -12.51 10.12 3.22
CA TYR A 107 -11.81 10.45 1.98
C TYR A 107 -12.65 11.38 1.09
N ALA A 108 -13.93 11.04 0.86
CA ALA A 108 -14.82 11.86 0.03
C ALA A 108 -14.97 13.28 0.60
N ILE A 109 -15.13 13.42 1.92
CA ILE A 109 -15.18 14.72 2.60
C ILE A 109 -13.86 15.48 2.38
N GLY A 110 -12.71 14.85 2.55
CA GLY A 110 -11.41 15.46 2.33
C GLY A 110 -11.21 15.93 0.89
N ALA A 111 -11.63 15.12 -0.10
CA ALA A 111 -11.56 15.49 -1.52
C ALA A 111 -12.47 16.68 -1.84
N ILE A 112 -13.69 16.72 -1.31
CA ILE A 112 -14.61 17.85 -1.46
C ILE A 112 -14.03 19.10 -0.79
N LEU A 113 -13.51 18.99 0.45
CA LEU A 113 -12.85 20.10 1.14
C LEU A 113 -11.67 20.66 0.35
N SER A 114 -10.87 19.78 -0.28
CA SER A 114 -9.75 20.19 -1.14
C SER A 114 -10.23 20.98 -2.37
N ALA A 115 -11.39 20.64 -2.94
CA ALA A 115 -11.97 21.32 -4.09
C ALA A 115 -12.52 22.70 -3.74
N VAL A 116 -13.20 22.84 -2.59
CA VAL A 116 -13.86 24.08 -2.18
C VAL A 116 -13.02 24.93 -1.21
N THR A 117 -11.76 24.57 -1.00
CA THR A 117 -10.90 25.20 -0.01
C THR A 117 -10.87 26.74 -0.15
N PRO A 118 -11.13 27.50 0.93
CA PRO A 118 -11.03 28.95 0.93
C PRO A 118 -9.60 29.46 1.16
N ASP A 119 -8.77 28.66 1.86
CA ASP A 119 -7.42 29.02 2.27
C ASP A 119 -6.49 27.78 2.34
N VAL A 120 -5.21 28.05 2.53
CA VAL A 120 -4.18 26.99 2.61
C VAL A 120 -4.35 26.09 3.82
N GLY A 121 -4.81 26.59 4.96
CA GLY A 121 -4.96 25.78 6.19
C GLY A 121 -5.99 24.67 6.00
N VAL A 122 -7.14 25.02 5.38
CA VAL A 122 -8.18 24.04 5.04
C VAL A 122 -7.66 23.02 4.03
N LEU A 123 -6.86 23.43 3.05
CA LEU A 123 -6.28 22.53 2.07
C LEU A 123 -5.31 21.53 2.76
N LEU A 124 -4.39 22.01 3.60
CA LEU A 124 -3.45 21.15 4.32
C LEU A 124 -4.17 20.19 5.29
N PHE A 125 -5.20 20.67 5.97
CA PHE A 125 -6.05 19.82 6.81
C PHE A 125 -6.76 18.75 5.99
N ALA A 126 -7.34 19.10 4.85
CA ALA A 126 -8.01 18.14 3.96
C ALA A 126 -7.05 17.05 3.47
N ARG A 127 -5.79 17.41 3.14
CA ARG A 127 -4.73 16.45 2.77
C ARG A 127 -4.46 15.45 3.88
N THR A 128 -4.30 15.94 5.12
CA THR A 128 -4.06 15.08 6.29
C THR A 128 -5.28 14.19 6.58
N LEU A 129 -6.49 14.70 6.40
CA LEU A 129 -7.74 13.96 6.57
C LEU A 129 -7.89 12.83 5.55
N ILE A 130 -7.59 13.10 4.26
CA ILE A 130 -7.54 12.08 3.20
C ILE A 130 -6.53 10.99 3.58
N GLY A 131 -5.35 11.39 4.04
CA GLY A 131 -4.33 10.46 4.50
C GLY A 131 -4.81 9.56 5.62
N LEU A 132 -5.49 10.10 6.63
CA LEU A 132 -6.04 9.31 7.74
C LEU A 132 -6.97 8.19 7.22
N ALA A 133 -7.82 8.49 6.25
CA ALA A 133 -8.67 7.50 5.60
C ALA A 133 -7.86 6.43 4.86
N ILE A 134 -6.85 6.84 4.06
CA ILE A 134 -5.97 5.93 3.31
C ILE A 134 -5.23 4.97 4.23
N GLY A 135 -4.66 5.49 5.33
CA GLY A 135 -3.92 4.68 6.29
C GLY A 135 -4.81 3.68 7.02
N ALA A 136 -6.00 4.09 7.44
CA ALA A 136 -6.99 3.21 8.05
C ALA A 136 -7.44 2.11 7.07
N ASP A 137 -7.78 2.49 5.83
CA ASP A 137 -8.19 1.54 4.78
C ASP A 137 -7.10 0.49 4.50
N SER A 138 -5.83 0.90 4.42
CA SER A 138 -4.72 -0.01 4.13
C SER A 138 -4.60 -1.17 5.14
N ALA A 139 -4.83 -0.88 6.43
CA ALA A 139 -4.83 -1.88 7.49
C ALA A 139 -6.10 -2.74 7.45
N VAL A 140 -7.28 -2.11 7.28
CA VAL A 140 -8.58 -2.77 7.36
C VAL A 140 -8.87 -3.63 6.15
N ALA A 141 -8.59 -3.14 4.93
CA ALA A 141 -8.79 -3.89 3.69
C ALA A 141 -7.95 -5.17 3.69
N THR A 142 -6.68 -5.07 4.12
CA THR A 142 -5.79 -6.23 4.25
C THR A 142 -6.34 -7.25 5.24
N ALA A 143 -6.82 -6.82 6.41
CA ALA A 143 -7.45 -7.69 7.40
C ALA A 143 -8.74 -8.32 6.87
N TYR A 144 -9.60 -7.54 6.20
CA TYR A 144 -10.84 -8.03 5.61
C TYR A 144 -10.57 -9.11 4.56
N ILE A 145 -9.62 -8.86 3.62
CA ILE A 145 -9.22 -9.85 2.62
C ILE A 145 -8.69 -11.12 3.29
N ALA A 146 -7.84 -10.98 4.31
CA ALA A 146 -7.27 -12.12 5.02
C ALA A 146 -8.31 -12.98 5.75
N GLU A 147 -9.43 -12.38 6.19
CA GLU A 147 -10.48 -13.06 6.95
C GLU A 147 -11.47 -13.83 6.09
N TYR A 148 -11.70 -13.44 4.83
CA TYR A 148 -12.63 -14.17 3.94
C TYR A 148 -11.93 -14.91 2.81
N ALA A 149 -10.68 -14.57 2.47
CA ALA A 149 -9.97 -15.17 1.33
C ALA A 149 -9.48 -16.59 1.65
N PRO A 150 -9.61 -17.53 0.70
CA PRO A 150 -9.02 -18.87 0.82
C PRO A 150 -7.50 -18.79 1.01
N LYS A 151 -6.93 -19.72 1.80
CA LYS A 151 -5.49 -19.72 2.12
C LYS A 151 -4.59 -19.70 0.88
N ASN A 152 -4.93 -20.48 -0.16
CA ASN A 152 -4.16 -20.64 -1.38
C ASN A 152 -4.23 -19.43 -2.33
N ARG A 153 -5.12 -18.45 -2.09
CA ARG A 153 -5.31 -17.25 -2.93
C ARG A 153 -5.10 -15.94 -2.17
N ARG A 154 -4.92 -16.00 -0.86
CA ARG A 154 -4.81 -14.82 -0.01
C ARG A 154 -3.69 -13.88 -0.45
N GLY A 155 -2.52 -14.41 -0.81
CA GLY A 155 -1.39 -13.62 -1.30
C GLY A 155 -1.73 -12.86 -2.59
N SER A 156 -2.31 -13.54 -3.59
CA SER A 156 -2.68 -12.89 -4.86
C SER A 156 -3.76 -11.83 -4.70
N LEU A 157 -4.71 -12.02 -3.77
CA LEU A 157 -5.75 -11.04 -3.49
C LEU A 157 -5.20 -9.80 -2.77
N MET A 158 -4.23 -9.98 -1.86
CA MET A 158 -3.54 -8.85 -1.20
C MET A 158 -2.69 -8.05 -2.19
N MET A 159 -2.04 -8.70 -3.15
CA MET A 159 -1.24 -8.02 -4.17
C MET A 159 -2.10 -7.15 -5.10
N LEU A 160 -3.39 -7.46 -5.26
CA LEU A 160 -4.31 -6.63 -6.02
C LEU A 160 -4.44 -5.22 -5.42
N GLN A 161 -4.35 -5.08 -4.10
CA GLN A 161 -4.37 -3.77 -3.43
C GLN A 161 -3.19 -2.91 -3.90
N GLN A 162 -1.98 -3.47 -3.93
CA GLN A 162 -0.79 -2.76 -4.41
C GLN A 162 -0.90 -2.39 -5.89
N TRP A 163 -1.43 -3.28 -6.71
CA TRP A 163 -1.64 -2.99 -8.13
C TRP A 163 -2.68 -1.89 -8.34
N MET A 164 -3.75 -1.89 -7.54
CA MET A 164 -4.79 -0.84 -7.60
C MET A 164 -4.25 0.55 -7.23
N ILE A 165 -3.21 0.66 -6.41
CA ILE A 165 -2.51 1.94 -6.17
C ILE A 165 -1.93 2.46 -7.49
N THR A 166 -1.20 1.65 -8.23
CA THR A 166 -0.58 2.08 -9.50
C THR A 166 -1.62 2.43 -10.56
N VAL A 167 -2.74 1.70 -10.62
CA VAL A 167 -3.88 2.02 -11.49
C VAL A 167 -4.51 3.35 -11.10
N GLY A 168 -4.70 3.62 -9.80
CA GLY A 168 -5.21 4.89 -9.30
C GLY A 168 -4.33 6.08 -9.69
N ILE A 169 -3.00 5.93 -9.59
CA ILE A 169 -2.01 6.91 -10.04
C ILE A 169 -2.21 7.24 -11.53
N LEU A 170 -2.27 6.23 -12.38
CA LEU A 170 -2.43 6.41 -13.82
C LEU A 170 -3.75 7.10 -14.16
N VAL A 171 -4.85 6.63 -13.57
CA VAL A 171 -6.19 7.21 -13.83
C VAL A 171 -6.26 8.68 -13.41
N ALA A 172 -5.65 9.05 -12.28
CA ALA A 172 -5.62 10.45 -11.83
C ALA A 172 -4.88 11.36 -12.81
N TYR A 173 -3.74 10.92 -13.35
CA TYR A 173 -3.00 11.68 -14.35
C TYR A 173 -3.78 11.78 -15.67
N ILE A 174 -4.45 10.72 -16.12
CA ILE A 174 -5.32 10.78 -17.31
C ILE A 174 -6.47 11.78 -17.10
N ILE A 175 -7.11 11.77 -15.92
CA ILE A 175 -8.17 12.72 -15.59
C ILE A 175 -7.63 14.16 -15.55
N ALA A 176 -6.47 14.39 -14.94
CA ALA A 176 -5.83 15.71 -14.93
C ALA A 176 -5.50 16.20 -16.36
N LEU A 177 -4.98 15.31 -17.20
CA LEU A 177 -4.70 15.60 -18.61
C LEU A 177 -5.98 16.02 -19.36
N ILE A 178 -7.07 15.28 -19.17
CA ILE A 178 -8.37 15.60 -19.80
C ILE A 178 -8.85 16.98 -19.32
N VAL A 179 -8.86 17.23 -18.00
CA VAL A 179 -9.37 18.50 -17.42
C VAL A 179 -8.59 19.69 -17.95
N PHE A 180 -7.24 19.62 -17.94
CA PHE A 180 -6.40 20.73 -18.37
C PHE A 180 -6.37 20.92 -19.89
N SER A 181 -6.54 19.84 -20.68
CA SER A 181 -6.56 19.93 -22.13
C SER A 181 -7.91 20.42 -22.68
N VAL A 182 -9.03 20.03 -22.06
CA VAL A 182 -10.37 20.44 -22.49
C VAL A 182 -10.65 21.90 -22.15
N ALA A 183 -10.17 22.37 -20.99
CA ALA A 183 -10.45 23.72 -20.52
C ALA A 183 -9.16 24.44 -20.00
N PRO A 184 -8.16 24.66 -20.87
CA PRO A 184 -6.87 25.20 -20.46
C PRO A 184 -6.98 26.60 -19.84
N GLY A 185 -7.93 27.44 -20.27
CA GLY A 185 -8.17 28.79 -19.74
C GLY A 185 -8.67 28.81 -18.28
N SER A 186 -9.24 27.69 -17.79
CA SER A 186 -9.71 27.55 -16.41
C SER A 186 -8.78 26.75 -15.51
N ALA A 187 -7.66 26.24 -16.02
CA ALA A 187 -6.75 25.37 -15.28
C ALA A 187 -6.29 26.00 -13.95
N ALA A 188 -5.88 27.26 -13.96
CA ALA A 188 -5.40 27.99 -12.78
C ALA A 188 -6.53 28.48 -11.86
N SER A 189 -7.75 28.65 -12.34
CA SER A 189 -8.87 29.14 -11.53
C SER A 189 -9.66 28.03 -10.86
N SER A 190 -10.19 27.12 -11.64
CA SER A 190 -11.07 26.02 -11.19
C SER A 190 -10.58 24.63 -11.56
N GLY A 191 -9.71 24.49 -12.57
CA GLY A 191 -9.26 23.19 -13.06
C GLY A 191 -8.54 22.37 -11.99
N TRP A 192 -7.62 22.96 -11.25
CA TRP A 192 -6.91 22.27 -10.16
C TRP A 192 -7.86 21.83 -9.03
N ARG A 193 -8.89 22.64 -8.73
CA ARG A 193 -9.92 22.30 -7.74
C ARG A 193 -10.76 21.10 -8.21
N LEU A 194 -11.09 21.08 -9.51
CA LEU A 194 -11.83 19.99 -10.12
C LEU A 194 -11.01 18.69 -10.08
N VAL A 195 -9.72 18.75 -10.41
CA VAL A 195 -8.81 17.58 -10.34
C VAL A 195 -8.76 16.99 -8.93
N LEU A 196 -8.63 17.84 -7.88
CA LEU A 196 -8.65 17.39 -6.50
C LEU A 196 -10.02 16.83 -6.09
N GLY A 197 -11.10 17.54 -6.46
CA GLY A 197 -12.48 17.16 -6.09
C GLY A 197 -12.99 15.89 -6.76
N LEU A 198 -12.53 15.61 -7.98
CA LEU A 198 -12.93 14.40 -8.70
C LEU A 198 -12.53 13.10 -7.97
N GLY A 199 -11.58 13.15 -7.03
CA GLY A 199 -11.30 12.05 -6.10
C GLY A 199 -12.50 11.64 -5.25
N ALA A 200 -13.45 12.53 -5.00
CA ALA A 200 -14.67 12.21 -4.30
C ALA A 200 -15.57 11.22 -5.07
N VAL A 201 -15.52 11.22 -6.41
CA VAL A 201 -16.37 10.35 -7.24
C VAL A 201 -16.11 8.87 -6.97
N PRO A 202 -14.87 8.34 -7.15
CA PRO A 202 -14.60 6.94 -6.83
C PRO A 202 -14.79 6.63 -5.34
N ALA A 203 -14.56 7.59 -4.44
CA ALA A 203 -14.80 7.41 -3.01
C ALA A 203 -16.29 7.24 -2.69
N LEU A 204 -17.17 8.06 -3.26
CA LEU A 204 -18.63 7.94 -3.09
C LEU A 204 -19.19 6.68 -3.73
N VAL A 205 -18.69 6.30 -4.92
CA VAL A 205 -19.02 5.02 -5.54
C VAL A 205 -18.61 3.86 -4.64
N GLY A 206 -17.38 3.91 -4.13
CA GLY A 206 -16.87 2.91 -3.19
C GLY A 206 -17.68 2.87 -1.89
N LEU A 207 -18.05 4.02 -1.33
CA LEU A 207 -18.91 4.13 -0.17
C LEU A 207 -20.24 3.40 -0.40
N ALA A 208 -20.91 3.69 -1.52
CA ALA A 208 -22.19 3.05 -1.88
C ALA A 208 -22.06 1.54 -2.06
N LEU A 209 -21.01 1.08 -2.75
CA LEU A 209 -20.78 -0.35 -2.96
C LEU A 209 -20.36 -1.09 -1.68
N ARG A 210 -19.54 -0.47 -0.82
CA ARG A 210 -19.13 -1.05 0.48
C ARG A 210 -20.30 -1.24 1.45
N THR A 211 -21.40 -0.48 1.33
CA THR A 211 -22.61 -0.73 2.13
C THR A 211 -23.22 -2.11 1.85
N GLN A 212 -23.01 -2.66 0.65
CA GLN A 212 -23.55 -3.96 0.24
C GLN A 212 -22.64 -5.15 0.64
N MET A 213 -21.39 -4.88 1.05
CA MET A 213 -20.48 -5.93 1.50
C MET A 213 -21.00 -6.60 2.78
N PRO A 214 -20.83 -7.92 2.95
CA PRO A 214 -21.07 -8.57 4.24
C PRO A 214 -19.99 -8.15 5.25
N GLU A 215 -20.33 -8.23 6.55
CA GLU A 215 -19.30 -8.14 7.59
C GLU A 215 -18.47 -9.44 7.61
N SER A 216 -17.22 -9.36 8.09
CA SER A 216 -16.35 -10.54 8.20
C SER A 216 -16.98 -11.62 9.07
N PRO A 217 -17.16 -12.88 8.57
CA PRO A 217 -17.65 -13.98 9.39
C PRO A 217 -16.79 -14.22 10.64
N ARG A 218 -15.45 -14.08 10.52
CA ARG A 218 -14.53 -14.26 11.65
C ARG A 218 -14.73 -13.16 12.72
N TRP A 219 -14.97 -11.92 12.29
CA TRP A 219 -15.26 -10.84 13.22
C TRP A 219 -16.60 -11.04 13.91
N LEU A 220 -17.64 -11.45 13.18
CA LEU A 220 -18.96 -11.77 13.75
C LEU A 220 -18.89 -12.87 14.81
N LEU A 221 -18.14 -13.94 14.55
CA LEU A 221 -17.91 -15.04 15.48
C LEU A 221 -17.19 -14.55 16.75
N ARG A 222 -16.18 -13.69 16.63
CA ARG A 222 -15.43 -13.12 17.76
C ARG A 222 -16.29 -12.23 18.67
N HIS A 223 -17.29 -11.57 18.09
CA HIS A 223 -18.13 -10.62 18.82
C HIS A 223 -19.49 -11.21 19.23
N GLY A 224 -19.66 -12.53 19.11
CA GLY A 224 -20.88 -13.22 19.53
C GLY A 224 -22.12 -12.87 18.70
N LYS A 225 -21.95 -12.30 17.50
CA LYS A 225 -23.06 -11.94 16.57
C LYS A 225 -23.45 -13.13 15.70
N TYR A 226 -23.76 -14.25 16.35
CA TYR A 226 -23.97 -15.55 15.69
C TYR A 226 -25.17 -15.56 14.72
N ASP A 227 -26.19 -14.75 14.97
CA ASP A 227 -27.34 -14.55 14.10
C ASP A 227 -27.02 -13.97 12.73
N GLN A 228 -25.90 -13.24 12.61
CA GLN A 228 -25.46 -12.62 11.37
C GLN A 228 -24.46 -13.48 10.58
N VAL A 229 -23.86 -14.49 11.22
CA VAL A 229 -22.85 -15.36 10.59
C VAL A 229 -23.43 -16.11 9.40
N GLY A 230 -24.63 -16.68 9.54
CA GLY A 230 -25.30 -17.40 8.47
C GLY A 230 -25.52 -16.54 7.22
N LYS A 231 -25.94 -15.28 7.39
CA LYS A 231 -26.11 -14.33 6.27
C LYS A 231 -24.76 -13.98 5.61
N ALA A 232 -23.72 -13.78 6.41
CA ALA A 232 -22.39 -13.49 5.88
C ALA A 232 -21.82 -14.70 5.12
N MET A 233 -22.00 -15.91 5.64
CA MET A 233 -21.58 -17.15 4.98
C MET A 233 -22.37 -17.40 3.69
N ALA A 234 -23.70 -17.23 3.70
CA ALA A 234 -24.54 -17.35 2.51
C ALA A 234 -24.14 -16.34 1.41
N ALA A 235 -23.84 -15.09 1.78
CA ALA A 235 -23.33 -14.07 0.86
C ALA A 235 -21.99 -14.49 0.20
N LEU A 236 -21.15 -15.22 0.93
CA LEU A 236 -19.95 -15.84 0.39
C LEU A 236 -20.23 -17.10 -0.44
N GLY A 237 -21.50 -17.51 -0.58
CA GLY A 237 -21.93 -18.73 -1.26
C GLY A 237 -21.63 -19.99 -0.43
N ALA A 238 -21.46 -19.91 0.90
CA ALA A 238 -21.36 -21.03 1.81
C ALA A 238 -22.71 -21.71 2.05
N ARG A 239 -22.67 -22.96 2.54
CA ARG A 239 -23.89 -23.63 3.03
C ARG A 239 -24.52 -22.81 4.16
N ASP A 240 -25.81 -23.00 4.37
CA ASP A 240 -26.50 -22.39 5.50
C ASP A 240 -25.87 -22.83 6.82
N VAL A 241 -25.46 -21.84 7.62
CA VAL A 241 -24.89 -22.04 8.95
C VAL A 241 -25.93 -21.68 9.99
N THR A 242 -26.26 -22.62 10.86
CA THR A 242 -27.20 -22.38 11.98
C THR A 242 -26.55 -21.55 13.08
N VAL A 243 -27.37 -20.86 13.88
CA VAL A 243 -26.88 -20.06 15.01
C VAL A 243 -26.09 -20.90 16.02
N GLU A 244 -26.47 -22.16 16.22
CA GLU A 244 -25.77 -23.05 17.14
C GLU A 244 -24.41 -23.46 16.61
N GLN A 245 -24.29 -23.79 15.32
CA GLN A 245 -23.01 -24.06 14.67
C GLN A 245 -22.10 -22.83 14.72
N ALA A 246 -22.63 -21.64 14.47
CA ALA A 246 -21.88 -20.38 14.62
C ALA A 246 -21.39 -20.16 16.05
N ARG A 247 -22.21 -20.48 17.05
CA ARG A 247 -21.82 -20.38 18.48
C ARG A 247 -20.69 -21.33 18.84
N GLN A 248 -20.71 -22.54 18.32
CA GLN A 248 -19.63 -23.52 18.50
C GLN A 248 -18.34 -23.06 17.84
N ALA A 249 -18.40 -22.57 16.60
CA ALA A 249 -17.25 -21.97 15.92
C ALA A 249 -16.68 -20.76 16.68
N GLY A 250 -17.55 -19.93 17.27
CA GLY A 250 -17.13 -18.80 18.11
C GLY A 250 -16.33 -19.25 19.36
N LYS A 251 -16.77 -20.32 20.04
CA LYS A 251 -16.02 -20.91 21.17
C LYS A 251 -14.64 -21.40 20.75
N VAL A 252 -14.51 -22.02 19.59
CA VAL A 252 -13.21 -22.46 19.05
C VAL A 252 -12.29 -21.25 18.82
N ILE A 253 -12.81 -20.17 18.19
CA ILE A 253 -12.03 -18.94 17.99
C ILE A 253 -11.59 -18.34 19.33
N GLU A 254 -12.50 -18.25 20.31
CA GLU A 254 -12.19 -17.72 21.63
C GLU A 254 -11.09 -18.51 22.36
N GLN A 255 -11.13 -19.84 22.27
CA GLN A 255 -10.09 -20.69 22.84
C GLN A 255 -8.72 -20.46 22.17
N VAL A 256 -8.69 -20.36 20.83
CA VAL A 256 -7.46 -20.06 20.07
C VAL A 256 -6.92 -18.69 20.43
N GLU A 257 -7.80 -17.70 20.61
CA GLU A 257 -7.38 -16.33 20.96
C GLU A 257 -6.89 -16.21 22.41
N ARG A 258 -7.50 -16.90 23.34
CA ARG A 258 -6.99 -16.97 24.74
C ARG A 258 -5.58 -17.56 24.74
N GLY A 259 -5.36 -18.66 24.04
CA GLY A 259 -4.02 -19.22 23.86
C GLY A 259 -3.04 -18.24 23.22
N ASN A 260 -3.46 -17.50 22.20
CA ASN A 260 -2.63 -16.47 21.55
C ASN A 260 -2.33 -15.29 22.48
N ARG A 261 -3.27 -14.84 23.33
CA ARG A 261 -3.04 -13.76 24.31
C ARG A 261 -2.03 -14.16 25.39
N GLU A 262 -2.08 -15.39 25.87
CA GLU A 262 -1.07 -15.92 26.81
C GLU A 262 0.30 -16.03 26.16
N GLN A 263 0.34 -16.41 24.90
CA GLN A 263 1.58 -16.52 24.11
C GLN A 263 2.10 -15.16 23.62
N TRP A 264 1.29 -14.13 23.56
CA TRP A 264 1.63 -12.84 22.96
C TRP A 264 2.91 -12.21 23.55
N ARG A 265 3.05 -12.16 24.88
CA ARG A 265 4.27 -11.62 25.50
C ARG A 265 5.50 -12.49 25.23
N ARG A 266 5.30 -13.81 25.13
CA ARG A 266 6.35 -14.79 24.83
C ARG A 266 6.72 -14.80 23.34
N ALA A 267 5.80 -14.37 22.46
CA ALA A 267 6.03 -14.35 21.02
C ALA A 267 6.99 -13.22 20.59
N TRP A 268 7.21 -12.18 21.40
CA TRP A 268 8.20 -11.14 21.14
C TRP A 268 9.63 -11.59 21.47
N THR A 269 10.05 -12.69 20.86
CA THR A 269 11.41 -13.23 20.98
C THR A 269 12.44 -12.27 20.38
N PRO A 270 13.73 -12.41 20.71
CA PRO A 270 14.79 -11.63 20.07
C PRO A 270 14.77 -11.76 18.53
N GLY A 271 14.43 -12.94 17.99
CA GLY A 271 14.28 -13.18 16.57
C GLY A 271 13.15 -12.35 15.94
N VAL A 272 11.97 -12.30 16.58
CA VAL A 272 10.82 -11.51 16.11
C VAL A 272 11.12 -10.00 16.16
N ARG A 273 11.79 -9.52 17.22
CA ARG A 273 12.22 -8.12 17.30
C ARG A 273 13.22 -7.78 16.20
N ARG A 274 14.15 -8.68 15.92
CA ARG A 274 15.09 -8.52 14.79
C ARG A 274 14.37 -8.50 13.46
N ALA A 275 13.43 -9.42 13.23
CA ALA A 275 12.59 -9.42 12.03
C ALA A 275 11.84 -8.09 11.85
N LEU A 276 11.27 -7.55 12.93
CA LEU A 276 10.60 -6.24 12.89
C LEU A 276 11.57 -5.12 12.49
N ILE A 277 12.75 -5.07 13.09
CA ILE A 277 13.77 -4.06 12.75
C ILE A 277 14.15 -4.20 11.27
N VAL A 278 14.40 -5.41 10.77
CA VAL A 278 14.77 -5.64 9.38
C VAL A 278 13.67 -5.20 8.42
N VAL A 279 12.41 -5.52 8.71
CA VAL A 279 11.27 -5.08 7.88
C VAL A 279 11.09 -3.56 7.93
N CYS A 280 11.18 -2.94 9.11
CA CYS A 280 11.10 -1.48 9.24
C CYS A 280 12.22 -0.77 8.47
N VAL A 281 13.48 -1.24 8.57
CA VAL A 281 14.61 -0.66 7.83
C VAL A 281 14.44 -0.89 6.33
N PHE A 282 13.91 -2.04 5.91
CA PHE A 282 13.58 -2.28 4.50
C PHE A 282 12.56 -1.25 4.00
N PHE A 283 11.49 -0.97 4.74
CA PHE A 283 10.49 0.04 4.39
C PHE A 283 11.09 1.46 4.37
N VAL A 284 12.00 1.79 5.29
CA VAL A 284 12.73 3.07 5.23
C VAL A 284 13.50 3.17 3.90
N PHE A 285 14.29 2.16 3.53
CA PHE A 285 15.00 2.17 2.25
C PHE A 285 14.06 2.19 1.05
N GLN A 286 12.94 1.48 1.11
CA GLN A 286 11.92 1.49 0.07
C GLN A 286 11.45 2.92 -0.24
N GLN A 287 11.30 3.76 0.77
CA GLN A 287 10.85 5.14 0.59
C GLN A 287 12.00 6.10 0.27
N ILE A 288 13.10 6.09 1.03
CA ILE A 288 14.18 7.07 0.88
C ILE A 288 14.98 6.91 -0.42
N THR A 289 14.87 5.78 -1.13
CA THR A 289 15.43 5.60 -2.48
C THR A 289 14.65 6.36 -3.56
N GLY A 290 13.57 7.06 -3.21
CA GLY A 290 13.03 8.16 -3.99
C GLY A 290 11.96 7.82 -5.01
N ILE A 291 11.35 6.63 -4.97
CA ILE A 291 10.32 6.21 -5.93
C ILE A 291 9.14 7.18 -6.02
N ASN A 292 8.72 7.73 -4.88
CA ASN A 292 7.56 8.58 -4.82
C ASN A 292 7.81 10.01 -5.33
N VAL A 293 9.06 10.42 -5.47
CA VAL A 293 9.40 11.76 -5.98
C VAL A 293 8.89 11.98 -7.41
N PRO A 294 9.24 11.15 -8.41
CA PRO A 294 8.70 11.32 -9.75
C PRO A 294 7.18 11.07 -9.82
N LEU A 295 6.61 10.29 -8.90
CA LEU A 295 5.18 10.03 -8.89
C LEU A 295 4.36 11.15 -8.22
N TYR A 296 4.91 11.92 -7.28
CA TYR A 296 4.23 13.01 -6.58
C TYR A 296 4.53 14.38 -7.21
N TYR A 297 5.77 14.60 -7.61
CA TYR A 297 6.22 15.88 -8.15
C TYR A 297 6.43 15.84 -9.69
N GLY A 298 6.11 14.71 -10.36
CA GLY A 298 6.39 14.50 -11.78
C GLY A 298 5.98 15.66 -12.68
N PRO A 299 4.71 16.10 -12.69
CA PRO A 299 4.28 17.21 -13.54
C PRO A 299 5.02 18.52 -13.25
N HIS A 300 5.30 18.80 -11.98
CA HIS A 300 6.04 20.00 -11.54
C HIS A 300 7.51 19.96 -11.99
N LEU A 301 8.17 18.79 -11.86
CA LEU A 301 9.58 18.62 -12.17
C LEU A 301 9.86 18.50 -13.67
N LEU A 302 9.01 17.77 -14.38
CA LEU A 302 9.24 17.38 -15.76
C LEU A 302 8.60 18.38 -16.74
N GLY A 303 7.54 19.05 -16.34
CA GLY A 303 6.90 20.06 -17.18
C GLY A 303 7.89 21.06 -17.78
N PRO A 304 8.71 21.77 -16.99
CA PRO A 304 9.71 22.73 -17.51
C PRO A 304 10.79 22.11 -18.40
N ILE A 305 11.05 20.79 -18.23
CA ILE A 305 12.06 20.07 -19.02
C ILE A 305 11.51 19.68 -20.40
N PHE A 306 10.22 19.30 -20.45
CA PHE A 306 9.59 18.73 -21.64
C PHE A 306 8.73 19.75 -22.43
N SER A 307 8.45 20.93 -21.86
CA SER A 307 7.76 21.99 -22.56
C SER A 307 8.73 22.85 -23.39
N GLY A 308 8.20 23.55 -24.37
CA GLY A 308 8.97 24.51 -25.17
C GLY A 308 9.37 25.76 -24.38
N ALA A 309 10.44 26.45 -24.83
CA ALA A 309 11.00 27.63 -24.16
C ALA A 309 10.01 28.79 -23.92
N HIS A 310 8.93 28.86 -24.69
CA HIS A 310 7.87 29.88 -24.59
C HIS A 310 6.52 29.29 -24.14
N ALA A 311 6.54 28.10 -23.54
CA ALA A 311 5.31 27.45 -23.08
C ALA A 311 4.69 28.23 -21.90
N THR A 312 3.37 28.37 -21.94
CA THR A 312 2.63 28.91 -20.79
C THR A 312 2.65 27.92 -19.62
N LEU A 313 2.34 28.38 -18.40
CA LEU A 313 2.25 27.51 -17.23
C LEU A 313 1.32 26.31 -17.46
N VAL A 314 0.20 26.52 -18.16
CA VAL A 314 -0.75 25.46 -18.48
C VAL A 314 -0.11 24.43 -19.43
N GLN A 315 0.52 24.89 -20.51
CA GLN A 315 1.23 24.00 -21.46
C GLN A 315 2.36 23.23 -20.79
N THR A 316 3.12 23.91 -19.92
CA THR A 316 4.18 23.28 -19.12
C THR A 316 3.61 22.19 -18.21
N THR A 317 2.50 22.47 -17.53
CA THR A 317 1.86 21.47 -16.66
C THR A 317 1.30 20.31 -17.46
N ILE A 318 0.65 20.56 -18.59
CA ILE A 318 0.14 19.49 -19.48
C ILE A 318 1.29 18.59 -19.94
N ALA A 319 2.39 19.16 -20.45
CA ALA A 319 3.57 18.38 -20.85
C ALA A 319 4.12 17.51 -19.71
N GLY A 320 4.18 18.07 -18.49
CA GLY A 320 4.58 17.31 -17.31
C GLY A 320 3.62 16.18 -16.95
N VAL A 321 2.31 16.40 -17.06
CA VAL A 321 1.28 15.37 -16.83
C VAL A 321 1.35 14.28 -17.91
N GLU A 322 1.56 14.62 -19.17
CA GLU A 322 1.72 13.65 -20.27
C GLU A 322 2.90 12.71 -20.01
N VAL A 323 4.06 13.28 -19.73
CA VAL A 323 5.30 12.53 -19.42
C VAL A 323 5.10 11.62 -18.21
N THR A 324 4.52 12.17 -17.13
CA THR A 324 4.27 11.39 -15.92
C THR A 324 3.22 10.30 -16.13
N SER A 325 2.26 10.51 -17.01
CA SER A 325 1.28 9.48 -17.40
C SER A 325 1.96 8.28 -18.07
N ILE A 326 2.95 8.50 -18.93
CA ILE A 326 3.75 7.43 -19.54
C ILE A 326 4.49 6.65 -18.46
N MET A 327 5.18 7.35 -17.56
CA MET A 327 5.89 6.74 -16.44
C MET A 327 4.98 5.89 -15.56
N THR A 328 3.78 6.37 -15.28
CA THR A 328 2.80 5.61 -14.48
C THR A 328 2.21 4.43 -15.23
N ALA A 329 2.07 4.49 -16.54
CA ALA A 329 1.70 3.32 -17.36
C ALA A 329 2.77 2.23 -17.29
N VAL A 330 4.05 2.61 -17.37
CA VAL A 330 5.19 1.70 -17.16
C VAL A 330 5.15 1.12 -15.74
N ASN A 331 4.82 1.93 -14.73
CA ASN A 331 4.67 1.47 -13.35
C ASN A 331 3.58 0.39 -13.20
N VAL A 332 2.39 0.60 -13.80
CA VAL A 332 1.29 -0.38 -13.79
C VAL A 332 1.73 -1.72 -14.40
N ALA A 333 2.35 -1.67 -15.58
CA ALA A 333 2.82 -2.86 -16.27
C ALA A 333 3.92 -3.59 -15.49
N SER A 334 4.89 -2.84 -14.95
CA SER A 334 6.03 -3.38 -14.21
C SER A 334 5.61 -3.96 -12.85
N THR A 335 4.63 -3.36 -12.17
CA THR A 335 4.08 -3.91 -10.91
C THR A 335 3.42 -5.26 -11.15
N TYR A 336 2.72 -5.43 -12.28
CA TYR A 336 2.15 -6.73 -12.66
C TYR A 336 3.24 -7.78 -12.90
N LEU A 337 4.35 -7.41 -13.55
CA LEU A 337 5.49 -8.32 -13.74
C LEU A 337 6.15 -8.69 -12.41
N GLY A 338 6.34 -7.72 -11.51
CA GLY A 338 6.85 -7.97 -10.15
C GLY A 338 6.02 -9.01 -9.39
N PHE A 339 4.69 -8.86 -9.47
CA PHE A 339 3.76 -9.84 -8.92
C PHE A 339 3.97 -11.27 -9.46
N ARG A 340 4.18 -11.41 -10.78
CA ARG A 340 4.43 -12.72 -11.42
C ARG A 340 5.77 -13.34 -11.03
N TRP A 341 6.76 -12.52 -10.74
CA TRP A 341 8.15 -12.94 -10.56
C TRP A 341 8.57 -13.14 -9.11
N ILE A 342 7.85 -12.56 -8.13
CA ILE A 342 8.22 -12.62 -6.72
C ILE A 342 8.31 -14.05 -6.16
N ASP A 343 7.41 -14.93 -6.58
CA ASP A 343 7.43 -16.34 -6.18
C ASP A 343 8.41 -17.18 -6.99
N HIS A 344 8.82 -16.69 -8.18
CA HIS A 344 9.79 -17.39 -9.02
C HIS A 344 11.23 -17.11 -8.59
N PHE A 345 11.59 -15.84 -8.39
CA PHE A 345 12.98 -15.45 -8.08
C PHE A 345 13.29 -15.37 -6.58
N GLY A 346 12.27 -15.23 -5.74
CA GLY A 346 12.43 -14.98 -4.30
C GLY A 346 12.57 -13.50 -3.95
N ARG A 347 12.33 -13.20 -2.67
CA ARG A 347 12.18 -11.83 -2.17
C ARG A 347 13.52 -11.09 -2.14
N ARG A 348 14.56 -11.74 -1.65
CA ARG A 348 15.91 -11.18 -1.52
C ARG A 348 16.55 -10.88 -2.86
N LYS A 349 16.53 -11.86 -3.79
CA LYS A 349 17.13 -11.71 -5.12
C LYS A 349 16.41 -10.62 -5.93
N LEU A 350 15.09 -10.59 -5.84
CA LEU A 350 14.28 -9.61 -6.56
C LEU A 350 14.52 -8.18 -6.03
N ALA A 351 14.62 -8.01 -4.71
CA ALA A 351 14.93 -6.70 -4.10
C ALA A 351 16.32 -6.19 -4.50
N ILE A 352 17.36 -7.05 -4.47
CA ILE A 352 18.72 -6.69 -4.91
C ILE A 352 18.72 -6.28 -6.38
N GLY A 353 18.07 -7.07 -7.25
CA GLY A 353 17.95 -6.74 -8.67
C GLY A 353 17.21 -5.43 -8.92
N GLY A 354 16.13 -5.19 -8.17
CA GLY A 354 15.37 -3.93 -8.22
C GLY A 354 16.22 -2.71 -7.84
N TYR A 355 16.90 -2.75 -6.69
CA TYR A 355 17.79 -1.67 -6.28
C TYR A 355 18.98 -1.48 -7.24
N ALA A 356 19.54 -2.57 -7.79
CA ALA A 356 20.61 -2.48 -8.80
C ALA A 356 20.14 -1.75 -10.07
N GLY A 357 18.94 -2.09 -10.57
CA GLY A 357 18.31 -1.35 -11.67
C GLY A 357 18.06 0.11 -11.33
N MET A 358 17.55 0.40 -10.10
CA MET A 358 17.38 1.78 -9.64
C MET A 358 18.66 2.58 -9.64
N ILE A 359 19.80 2.01 -9.22
CA ILE A 359 21.13 2.66 -9.28
C ILE A 359 21.46 3.04 -10.71
N VAL A 360 21.41 2.08 -11.63
CA VAL A 360 21.78 2.29 -13.03
C VAL A 360 20.93 3.39 -13.64
N PHE A 361 19.61 3.30 -13.50
CA PHE A 361 18.71 4.21 -14.19
C PHE A 361 18.55 5.57 -13.49
N ALA A 362 18.79 5.67 -12.18
CA ALA A 362 18.95 6.95 -11.50
C ALA A 362 20.18 7.71 -12.02
N LEU A 363 21.32 7.03 -12.23
CA LEU A 363 22.53 7.62 -12.80
C LEU A 363 22.32 7.99 -14.27
N VAL A 364 21.59 7.20 -15.07
CA VAL A 364 21.22 7.55 -16.45
C VAL A 364 20.38 8.82 -16.47
N ALA A 365 19.37 8.95 -15.59
CA ALA A 365 18.57 10.17 -15.48
C ALA A 365 19.42 11.37 -15.06
N ALA A 366 20.30 11.20 -14.08
CA ALA A 366 21.23 12.25 -13.62
C ALA A 366 22.17 12.73 -14.74
N LEU A 367 22.73 11.82 -15.53
CA LEU A 367 23.55 12.12 -16.71
C LEU A 367 22.75 12.92 -17.76
N GLY A 368 21.53 12.49 -18.06
CA GLY A 368 20.63 13.20 -18.96
C GLY A 368 20.36 14.64 -18.51
N LEU A 369 20.13 14.82 -17.20
CA LEU A 369 19.88 16.13 -16.61
C LEU A 369 21.11 17.06 -16.62
N ALA A 370 22.30 16.51 -16.39
CA ALA A 370 23.52 17.29 -16.18
C ALA A 370 24.31 17.57 -17.47
N LEU A 371 24.41 16.60 -18.40
CA LEU A 371 25.37 16.63 -19.49
C LEU A 371 24.75 16.74 -20.88
N LEU A 372 23.46 16.49 -21.04
CA LEU A 372 22.82 16.43 -22.35
C LEU A 372 21.91 17.64 -22.61
N SER A 373 21.65 17.89 -23.89
CA SER A 373 20.78 18.97 -24.36
C SER A 373 19.87 18.48 -25.52
N GLY A 374 18.86 19.28 -25.86
CA GLY A 374 17.93 18.99 -26.95
C GLY A 374 17.16 17.69 -26.76
N THR A 375 16.74 17.06 -27.85
CA THR A 375 15.93 15.84 -27.86
C THR A 375 16.63 14.67 -27.17
N THR A 376 17.95 14.54 -27.31
CA THR A 376 18.72 13.47 -26.66
C THR A 376 18.59 13.53 -25.13
N ARG A 377 18.61 14.75 -24.56
CA ARG A 377 18.36 14.95 -23.12
C ARG A 377 17.01 14.39 -22.69
N LEU A 378 15.94 14.71 -23.43
CA LEU A 378 14.59 14.30 -23.12
C LEU A 378 14.44 12.76 -23.16
N VAL A 379 14.97 12.14 -24.20
CA VAL A 379 14.93 10.67 -24.36
C VAL A 379 15.69 9.97 -23.24
N VAL A 380 16.89 10.44 -22.88
CA VAL A 380 17.72 9.82 -21.83
C VAL A 380 17.08 9.99 -20.46
N ILE A 381 16.48 11.15 -20.15
CA ILE A 381 15.75 11.37 -18.90
C ILE A 381 14.55 10.41 -18.82
N MET A 382 13.76 10.29 -19.89
CA MET A 382 12.62 9.37 -19.93
C MET A 382 13.05 7.91 -19.68
N ILE A 383 14.04 7.43 -20.42
CA ILE A 383 14.57 6.07 -20.23
C ILE A 383 15.05 5.89 -18.79
N GLY A 384 15.80 6.85 -18.25
CA GLY A 384 16.27 6.80 -16.87
C GLY A 384 15.14 6.70 -15.85
N LEU A 385 14.12 7.57 -15.92
CA LEU A 385 13.04 7.60 -14.97
C LEU A 385 12.07 6.42 -15.15
N ASP A 386 11.74 6.04 -16.38
CA ASP A 386 10.83 4.91 -16.65
C ASP A 386 11.41 3.59 -16.13
N PHE A 387 12.68 3.32 -16.43
CA PHE A 387 13.33 2.09 -15.96
C PHE A 387 13.72 2.15 -14.47
N PHE A 388 13.94 3.33 -13.90
CA PHE A 388 14.08 3.50 -12.45
C PHE A 388 12.78 3.06 -11.74
N ILE A 389 11.63 3.55 -12.21
CA ILE A 389 10.31 3.17 -11.69
C ILE A 389 10.03 1.68 -11.94
N ALA A 390 10.32 1.17 -13.14
CA ALA A 390 10.13 -0.23 -13.47
C ALA A 390 10.97 -1.15 -12.58
N SER A 391 12.22 -0.80 -12.32
CA SER A 391 13.11 -1.56 -11.43
C SER A 391 12.58 -1.62 -10.00
N PHE A 392 12.08 -0.50 -9.48
CA PHE A 392 11.41 -0.47 -8.19
C PHE A 392 10.15 -1.33 -8.18
N ALA A 393 9.27 -1.15 -9.15
CA ALA A 393 7.97 -1.81 -9.22
C ALA A 393 8.09 -3.33 -9.30
N VAL A 394 9.07 -3.82 -10.08
CA VAL A 394 9.35 -5.26 -10.20
C VAL A 394 10.02 -5.82 -8.94
N GLY A 395 11.01 -5.11 -8.38
CA GLY A 395 11.93 -5.67 -7.39
C GLY A 395 11.64 -5.30 -5.94
N VAL A 396 11.26 -4.05 -5.68
CA VAL A 396 11.23 -3.50 -4.33
C VAL A 396 9.79 -3.30 -3.83
N GLY A 397 8.92 -2.73 -4.67
CA GLY A 397 7.60 -2.26 -4.25
C GLY A 397 6.72 -3.33 -3.59
N GLY A 398 6.57 -4.50 -4.21
CA GLY A 398 5.80 -5.62 -3.65
C GLY A 398 6.53 -6.40 -2.56
N THR A 399 7.86 -6.36 -2.55
CA THR A 399 8.69 -7.19 -1.65
C THR A 399 8.49 -6.84 -0.19
N GLY A 400 8.46 -5.55 0.17
CA GLY A 400 8.25 -5.10 1.56
C GLY A 400 6.92 -5.59 2.14
N TRP A 401 5.84 -5.44 1.39
CA TRP A 401 4.50 -5.90 1.81
C TRP A 401 4.40 -7.42 1.92
N THR A 402 5.07 -8.14 1.03
CA THR A 402 5.16 -9.61 1.10
C THR A 402 5.92 -10.05 2.36
N LEU A 403 7.09 -9.46 2.62
CA LEU A 403 7.88 -9.73 3.83
C LEU A 403 7.08 -9.48 5.10
N GLN A 404 6.36 -8.34 5.18
CA GLN A 404 5.49 -8.03 6.32
C GLN A 404 4.45 -9.12 6.59
N GLY A 405 3.93 -9.77 5.54
CA GLY A 405 2.97 -10.87 5.66
C GLY A 405 3.59 -12.21 6.08
N GLU A 406 4.86 -12.46 5.74
CA GLU A 406 5.53 -13.76 5.86
C GLU A 406 6.38 -13.93 7.12
N VAL A 407 7.04 -12.85 7.60
CA VAL A 407 8.07 -12.99 8.63
C VAL A 407 7.57 -13.03 10.07
N PHE A 408 6.31 -12.64 10.31
CA PHE A 408 5.80 -12.53 11.68
C PHE A 408 4.91 -13.70 12.08
N PRO A 409 5.14 -14.32 13.27
CA PRO A 409 4.24 -15.30 13.85
C PRO A 409 2.82 -14.74 14.01
N THR A 410 1.82 -15.59 13.86
CA THR A 410 0.39 -15.20 13.88
C THR A 410 0.01 -14.40 15.12
N ALA A 411 0.59 -14.72 16.29
CA ALA A 411 0.29 -14.06 17.57
C ALA A 411 0.65 -12.56 17.60
N VAL A 412 1.66 -12.12 16.85
CA VAL A 412 2.16 -10.73 16.86
C VAL A 412 2.06 -10.05 15.49
N ARG A 413 1.65 -10.79 14.44
CA ARG A 413 1.65 -10.31 13.04
C ARG A 413 0.93 -8.98 12.86
N GLY A 414 -0.28 -8.85 13.39
CA GLY A 414 -1.07 -7.63 13.24
C GLY A 414 -0.39 -6.39 13.80
N GLN A 415 0.24 -6.49 14.98
CA GLN A 415 0.93 -5.37 15.59
C GLN A 415 2.26 -5.06 14.91
N ALA A 416 3.04 -6.09 14.59
CA ALA A 416 4.30 -5.93 13.87
C ALA A 416 4.07 -5.30 12.49
N ALA A 417 3.04 -5.74 11.78
CA ALA A 417 2.64 -5.18 10.50
C ALA A 417 2.19 -3.71 10.62
N ALA A 418 1.41 -3.36 11.65
CA ALA A 418 0.99 -1.98 11.88
C ALA A 418 2.19 -1.06 12.17
N ILE A 419 3.15 -1.51 12.99
CA ILE A 419 4.38 -0.75 13.27
C ILE A 419 5.18 -0.56 11.97
N ALA A 420 5.38 -1.63 11.20
CA ALA A 420 6.14 -1.58 9.95
C ALA A 420 5.49 -0.64 8.92
N ALA A 421 4.17 -0.72 8.73
CA ALA A 421 3.42 0.18 7.85
C ALA A 421 3.50 1.65 8.33
N THR A 422 3.45 1.89 9.65
CA THR A 422 3.61 3.24 10.20
C THR A 422 5.00 3.81 9.89
N VAL A 423 6.05 2.99 10.01
CA VAL A 423 7.42 3.38 9.64
C VAL A 423 7.52 3.69 8.14
N ASP A 424 6.89 2.90 7.29
CA ASP A 424 6.82 3.14 5.85
C ASP A 424 6.18 4.51 5.53
N TRP A 425 5.01 4.80 6.10
CA TRP A 425 4.33 6.07 5.91
C TRP A 425 5.11 7.27 6.44
N LEU A 426 5.76 7.14 7.61
CA LEU A 426 6.60 8.20 8.16
C LEU A 426 7.85 8.44 7.32
N ALA A 427 8.49 7.39 6.80
CA ALA A 427 9.63 7.53 5.89
C ALA A 427 9.21 8.22 4.58
N ASN A 428 8.04 7.87 4.03
CA ASN A 428 7.45 8.55 2.88
C ASN A 428 7.21 10.04 3.19
N PHE A 429 6.53 10.33 4.30
CA PHE A 429 6.28 11.70 4.74
C PHE A 429 7.58 12.53 4.78
N LEU A 430 8.59 12.03 5.49
CA LEU A 430 9.86 12.74 5.67
C LEU A 430 10.58 13.01 4.35
N LEU A 431 10.63 12.01 3.45
CA LEU A 431 11.26 12.19 2.15
C LEU A 431 10.55 13.26 1.31
N ILE A 432 9.23 13.15 1.19
CA ILE A 432 8.43 14.04 0.34
C ILE A 432 8.40 15.47 0.92
N GLU A 433 8.36 15.60 2.25
CA GLU A 433 8.41 16.88 2.96
C GLU A 433 9.71 17.64 2.68
N VAL A 434 10.85 16.95 2.78
CA VAL A 434 12.17 17.56 2.64
C VAL A 434 12.58 17.74 1.18
N PHE A 435 11.97 17.01 0.25
CA PHE A 435 12.37 16.96 -1.15
C PHE A 435 12.48 18.35 -1.84
N PRO A 436 11.53 19.31 -1.70
CA PRO A 436 11.65 20.61 -2.34
C PRO A 436 12.88 21.41 -1.86
N VAL A 437 13.21 21.29 -0.57
CA VAL A 437 14.41 21.93 0.00
C VAL A 437 15.67 21.26 -0.58
N TRP A 438 15.66 19.96 -0.64
CA TRP A 438 16.79 19.16 -1.16
C TRP A 438 17.03 19.41 -2.64
N GLN A 439 15.99 19.41 -3.46
CA GLN A 439 16.06 19.72 -4.88
C GLN A 439 16.65 21.12 -5.15
N ASN A 440 16.24 22.13 -4.36
CA ASN A 440 16.74 23.49 -4.51
C ASN A 440 18.24 23.61 -4.13
N ALA A 441 18.70 22.77 -3.20
CA ALA A 441 20.11 22.78 -2.76
C ALA A 441 21.08 22.13 -3.75
N ILE A 442 20.70 20.98 -4.36
CA ILE A 442 21.62 20.17 -5.15
C ILE A 442 21.13 19.80 -6.56
N SER A 443 20.05 20.41 -7.02
CA SER A 443 19.33 20.11 -8.27
C SER A 443 18.72 18.71 -8.34
N LEU A 444 17.80 18.48 -9.29
CA LEU A 444 17.19 17.16 -9.50
C LEU A 444 18.23 16.08 -9.86
N GLY A 445 19.22 16.42 -10.70
CA GLY A 445 20.30 15.50 -11.06
C GLY A 445 21.10 15.03 -9.83
N GLY A 446 21.46 15.99 -8.94
CA GLY A 446 22.13 15.68 -7.68
C GLY A 446 21.29 14.79 -6.76
N VAL A 447 19.99 15.03 -6.66
CA VAL A 447 19.06 14.17 -5.89
C VAL A 447 19.02 12.75 -6.47
N MET A 448 19.01 12.58 -7.80
CA MET A 448 19.05 11.24 -8.42
C MET A 448 20.35 10.48 -8.09
N VAL A 449 21.49 11.16 -8.02
CA VAL A 449 22.77 10.56 -7.57
C VAL A 449 22.65 10.12 -6.09
N CYS A 450 22.06 10.93 -5.23
CA CYS A 450 21.79 10.54 -3.83
C CYS A 450 20.88 9.31 -3.74
N PHE A 451 19.83 9.22 -4.56
CA PHE A 451 18.99 8.03 -4.61
C PHE A 451 19.76 6.79 -5.05
N ALA A 452 20.67 6.90 -6.03
CA ALA A 452 21.55 5.81 -6.42
C ALA A 452 22.46 5.35 -5.25
N ALA A 453 23.03 6.29 -4.49
CA ALA A 453 23.83 5.97 -3.31
C ALA A 453 23.02 5.29 -2.20
N LEU A 454 21.79 5.77 -1.93
CA LEU A 454 20.88 5.15 -0.97
C LEU A 454 20.43 3.76 -1.43
N ALA A 455 20.21 3.55 -2.73
CA ALA A 455 19.90 2.22 -3.27
C ALA A 455 21.10 1.26 -3.14
N ALA A 456 22.33 1.74 -3.27
CA ALA A 456 23.53 0.94 -3.01
C ALA A 456 23.63 0.53 -1.53
N ALA A 457 23.33 1.45 -0.61
CA ALA A 457 23.23 1.13 0.82
C ALA A 457 22.10 0.13 1.10
N ALA A 458 20.96 0.25 0.41
CA ALA A 458 19.85 -0.71 0.50
C ALA A 458 20.26 -2.12 0.02
N ILE A 459 21.04 -2.23 -1.06
CA ILE A 459 21.60 -3.53 -1.51
C ILE A 459 22.47 -4.14 -0.41
N ALA A 460 23.38 -3.36 0.16
CA ALA A 460 24.24 -3.84 1.24
C ALA A 460 23.40 -4.31 2.44
N PHE A 461 22.38 -3.53 2.83
CA PHE A 461 21.46 -3.92 3.88
C PHE A 461 20.72 -5.24 3.56
N VAL A 462 20.11 -5.35 2.40
CA VAL A 462 19.38 -6.55 1.98
C VAL A 462 20.32 -7.77 1.92
N TYR A 463 21.55 -7.58 1.43
CA TYR A 463 22.53 -8.65 1.32
C TYR A 463 22.92 -9.23 2.69
N TRP A 464 23.14 -8.39 3.72
CA TRP A 464 23.59 -8.85 5.01
C TRP A 464 22.48 -9.20 6.00
N PHE A 465 21.33 -8.54 5.93
CA PHE A 465 20.32 -8.63 7.00
C PHE A 465 19.03 -9.35 6.56
N LEU A 466 18.67 -9.33 5.27
CA LEU A 466 17.44 -9.96 4.81
C LEU A 466 17.69 -11.41 4.38
N PRO A 467 17.18 -12.42 5.11
CA PRO A 467 17.21 -13.81 4.64
C PRO A 467 16.24 -14.00 3.48
N GLU A 468 16.46 -15.04 2.65
CA GLU A 468 15.47 -15.44 1.66
C GLU A 468 14.30 -16.15 2.35
N THR A 469 13.06 -15.72 2.03
CA THR A 469 11.84 -16.26 2.67
C THR A 469 11.05 -17.19 1.74
N LYS A 470 11.44 -17.26 0.46
CA LYS A 470 10.75 -18.07 -0.55
C LYS A 470 10.65 -19.54 -0.12
N GLY A 471 9.41 -20.05 -0.10
CA GLY A 471 9.14 -21.47 0.18
C GLY A 471 9.34 -21.89 1.64
N GLN A 472 9.64 -20.97 2.53
CA GLN A 472 9.83 -21.25 3.96
C GLN A 472 8.54 -21.01 4.76
N SER A 473 8.36 -21.81 5.81
CA SER A 473 7.31 -21.58 6.80
C SER A 473 7.66 -20.40 7.73
N VAL A 474 6.65 -19.82 8.35
CA VAL A 474 6.84 -18.73 9.34
C VAL A 474 7.77 -19.16 10.48
N GLU A 475 7.67 -20.42 10.89
CA GLU A 475 8.49 -21.03 11.95
C GLU A 475 9.97 -21.12 11.54
N GLU A 476 10.24 -21.53 10.29
CA GLU A 476 11.60 -21.58 9.73
C GLU A 476 12.20 -20.17 9.63
N ILE A 477 11.45 -19.22 9.10
CA ILE A 477 11.86 -17.81 9.02
C ILE A 477 12.15 -17.24 10.41
N THR A 478 11.30 -17.54 11.40
CA THR A 478 11.52 -17.10 12.79
C THR A 478 12.84 -17.68 13.33
N ARG A 479 13.12 -18.96 13.10
CA ARG A 479 14.39 -19.59 13.50
C ARG A 479 15.62 -18.96 12.83
N LEU A 480 15.51 -18.58 11.55
CA LEU A 480 16.59 -17.85 10.87
C LEU A 480 16.88 -16.51 11.56
N PHE A 481 15.86 -15.74 11.90
CA PHE A 481 16.03 -14.48 12.62
C PHE A 481 16.53 -14.68 14.05
N GLU A 482 16.16 -15.77 14.73
CA GLU A 482 16.70 -16.10 16.04
C GLU A 482 18.19 -16.45 15.96
N ARG A 483 18.61 -17.20 14.94
CA ARG A 483 20.03 -17.49 14.68
C ARG A 483 20.80 -16.20 14.43
N GLN A 484 20.30 -15.35 13.53
CA GLN A 484 20.90 -14.06 13.27
C GLN A 484 20.93 -13.13 14.51
N ALA A 485 19.97 -13.24 15.41
CA ALA A 485 19.96 -12.46 16.65
C ALA A 485 21.06 -12.89 17.64
N ARG A 486 21.47 -14.18 17.61
CA ARG A 486 22.52 -14.75 18.48
C ARG A 486 23.92 -14.59 17.88
N GLU A 487 24.05 -14.83 16.57
CA GLU A 487 25.35 -14.97 15.88
C GLU A 487 25.76 -13.72 15.09
N GLY A 488 24.85 -12.75 14.97
CA GLY A 488 25.05 -11.59 14.11
C GLY A 488 24.68 -11.88 12.63
N PRO A 489 24.78 -10.89 11.75
CA PRO A 489 24.50 -11.04 10.33
C PRO A 489 25.59 -11.89 9.69
N SER A 490 25.25 -13.06 9.16
CA SER A 490 26.17 -13.89 8.39
C SER A 490 25.76 -13.92 6.92
N ALA A 491 26.71 -13.73 6.03
CA ALA A 491 26.53 -13.90 4.58
C ALA A 491 26.25 -15.37 4.19
N SER A 492 26.37 -16.31 5.12
CA SER A 492 26.30 -17.76 4.89
C SER A 492 24.90 -18.36 4.92
N THR A 493 23.83 -17.57 5.08
CA THR A 493 22.45 -18.08 4.91
C THR A 493 22.03 -18.20 3.44
N THR A 494 22.98 -18.44 2.54
CA THR A 494 22.81 -18.57 1.08
C THR A 494 22.92 -20.03 0.61
N GLU A 495 22.50 -21.00 1.39
CA GLU A 495 22.26 -22.35 0.82
C GLU A 495 20.76 -22.55 0.58
N PRO A 496 20.44 -23.21 -0.55
CA PRO A 496 19.15 -23.20 -1.23
C PRO A 496 18.00 -23.80 -0.46
#